data_ee24e98ba168c61f394f076725ca4c22
#
_entry.id   ee24e98ba168c61f394f076725ca4c22
#
_cell.length_a   1.000
_cell.length_b   1.000
_cell.length_c   1.000
_cell.angle_alpha   90.00
_cell.angle_beta   90.00
_cell.angle_gamma   90.00
#
_symmetry.space_group_name_H-M   'P 1'
#
loop_
_entity.id
_entity.type
_entity.pdbx_description
1 polymer ?
#
loop_
_entity_poly.entity_id
_entity_poly.type
_entity_poly.pdbx_seq_one_letter_code
_entity_poly.pdbx_strand_id
1 'polypeptide(L)' 'MFVRFQFSSEGASPLAVIKIVTDLGFRPVMGEYDFYYQVGGKYGTYRDMLRKLHEGLRGLRVQYTVTTKKE' A
#
# COMPACT_ATOMS: atom_id res chain seq x y z
N MET A 1 6.88 -5.63 -3.10
CA MET A 1 6.49 -4.57 -2.14
C MET A 1 5.24 -5.01 -1.40
N PHE A 2 5.36 -5.15 -0.10
CA PHE A 2 4.25 -5.53 0.77
C PHE A 2 3.83 -4.34 1.60
N VAL A 3 2.54 -4.21 1.83
CA VAL A 3 2.02 -3.10 2.61
C VAL A 3 1.09 -3.64 3.68
N ARG A 4 1.27 -3.14 4.89
CA ARG A 4 0.39 -3.42 6.02
C ARG A 4 -0.23 -2.12 6.47
N PHE A 5 -1.53 -2.13 6.71
CA PHE A 5 -2.26 -0.97 7.17
C PHE A 5 -2.70 -1.11 8.60
N GLN A 6 -2.77 0.02 9.28
CA GLN A 6 -3.38 0.12 10.60
C GLN A 6 -4.45 1.20 10.52
N PHE A 7 -5.69 0.80 10.71
CA PHE A 7 -6.84 1.69 10.63
C PHE A 7 -7.24 2.18 12.01
N SER A 8 -7.87 3.37 12.05
CA SER A 8 -8.46 3.89 13.26
C SER A 8 -9.85 4.42 12.94
N SER A 9 -10.69 4.52 13.97
CA SER A 9 -12.03 5.07 13.79
C SER A 9 -12.03 6.55 13.43
N GLU A 10 -10.91 7.23 13.67
CA GLU A 10 -10.75 8.66 13.37
C GLU A 10 -10.31 8.91 11.94
N GLY A 11 -9.87 7.88 11.23
CA GLY A 11 -9.36 8.03 9.87
C GLY A 11 -10.37 7.60 8.82
N ALA A 12 -9.88 7.48 7.59
CA ALA A 12 -10.69 7.02 6.48
C ALA A 12 -11.13 5.59 6.69
N SER A 13 -12.26 5.21 6.07
CA SER A 13 -12.72 3.84 6.17
C SER A 13 -11.76 2.88 5.48
N PRO A 14 -11.64 1.64 5.97
CA PRO A 14 -10.82 0.64 5.29
C PRO A 14 -11.19 0.46 3.81
N LEU A 15 -12.48 0.57 3.47
CA LEU A 15 -12.92 0.40 2.09
C LEU A 15 -12.38 1.49 1.18
N ALA A 16 -12.27 2.73 1.68
CA ALA A 16 -11.71 3.82 0.90
C ALA A 16 -10.24 3.58 0.60
N VAL A 17 -9.48 3.11 1.60
CA VAL A 17 -8.06 2.80 1.43
C VAL A 17 -7.87 1.62 0.47
N ILE A 18 -8.69 0.58 0.60
CA ILE A 18 -8.61 -0.58 -0.26
C ILE A 18 -8.85 -0.18 -1.73
N LYS A 19 -9.81 0.68 -1.98
CA LYS A 19 -10.07 1.16 -3.33
C LYS A 19 -8.86 1.88 -3.91
N ILE A 20 -8.23 2.76 -3.13
CA ILE A 20 -7.07 3.52 -3.58
C ILE A 20 -5.92 2.58 -3.95
N VAL A 21 -5.57 1.64 -3.07
CA VAL A 21 -4.43 0.76 -3.33
C VAL A 21 -4.73 -0.24 -4.44
N THR A 22 -5.97 -0.67 -4.56
CA THR A 22 -6.36 -1.56 -5.67
C THR A 22 -6.26 -0.82 -7.00
N ASP A 23 -6.69 0.44 -7.05
CA ASP A 23 -6.57 1.26 -8.26
C ASP A 23 -5.11 1.50 -8.64
N LEU A 24 -4.20 1.51 -7.68
CA LEU A 24 -2.77 1.63 -7.95
C LEU A 24 -2.14 0.33 -8.47
N GLY A 25 -2.86 -0.78 -8.38
CA GLY A 25 -2.37 -2.06 -8.87
C GLY A 25 -1.96 -3.04 -7.80
N PHE A 26 -2.16 -2.69 -6.54
CA PHE A 26 -1.89 -3.61 -5.44
C PHE A 26 -2.96 -4.70 -5.38
N ARG A 27 -2.56 -5.87 -4.91
CA ARG A 27 -3.46 -7.01 -4.75
C ARG A 27 -3.48 -7.46 -3.30
N PRO A 28 -4.62 -7.93 -2.81
CA PRO A 28 -4.68 -8.44 -1.44
C PRO A 28 -3.87 -9.72 -1.30
N VAL A 29 -3.25 -9.90 -0.14
CA VAL A 29 -2.53 -11.13 0.19
C VAL A 29 -3.02 -11.66 1.53
N MET A 30 -2.90 -12.97 1.69
CA MET A 30 -3.20 -13.63 2.94
C MET A 30 -1.93 -13.69 3.79
N GLY A 31 -2.08 -13.56 5.11
CA GLY A 31 -0.96 -13.71 6.04
C GLY A 31 -0.61 -12.41 6.74
N GLU A 32 0.70 -12.13 6.87
CA GLU A 32 1.19 -11.02 7.68
C GLU A 32 0.93 -9.63 7.08
N TYR A 33 0.73 -9.57 5.76
CA TYR A 33 0.59 -8.31 5.05
C TYR A 33 -0.78 -8.21 4.42
N ASP A 34 -1.22 -6.99 4.17
CA ASP A 34 -2.54 -6.76 3.60
C ASP A 34 -2.53 -6.72 2.09
N PHE A 35 -1.51 -6.10 1.50
CA PHE A 35 -1.44 -5.90 0.06
C PHE A 35 -0.03 -6.11 -0.47
N TYR A 36 0.03 -6.41 -1.75
CA TYR A 36 1.28 -6.70 -2.45
C TYR A 36 1.28 -6.06 -3.83
N TYR A 37 2.42 -5.52 -4.23
CA TYR A 37 2.64 -5.01 -5.58
C TYR A 37 3.96 -5.57 -6.09
N GLN A 38 3.94 -6.17 -7.28
CA GLN A 38 5.15 -6.75 -7.87
C GLN A 38 5.94 -5.66 -8.59
N VAL A 39 7.12 -5.40 -8.10
CA VAL A 39 7.97 -4.30 -8.61
C VAL A 39 8.80 -4.72 -9.82
N GLY A 40 9.04 -6.01 -10.01
CA GLY A 40 9.79 -6.51 -11.15
C GLY A 40 11.28 -6.24 -11.11
N GLY A 41 11.82 -5.92 -9.95
CA GLY A 41 13.24 -5.70 -9.79
C GLY A 41 13.75 -4.35 -10.30
N LYS A 42 12.88 -3.48 -10.76
CA LYS A 42 13.26 -2.15 -11.25
C LYS A 42 13.13 -1.12 -10.15
N TYR A 43 14.24 -0.52 -9.78
CA TYR A 43 14.26 0.45 -8.69
C TYR A 43 13.40 1.68 -8.98
N GLY A 44 13.39 2.14 -10.23
CA GLY A 44 12.55 3.29 -10.61
C GLY A 44 11.07 3.02 -10.42
N THR A 45 10.62 1.81 -10.77
CA THR A 45 9.23 1.41 -10.55
C THR A 45 8.90 1.38 -9.06
N TYR A 46 9.84 0.89 -8.24
CA TYR A 46 9.68 0.86 -6.79
C TYR A 46 9.48 2.27 -6.23
N ARG A 47 10.35 3.21 -6.64
CA ARG A 47 10.27 4.59 -6.17
C ARG A 47 8.97 5.26 -6.61
N ASP A 48 8.57 5.06 -7.85
CA ASP A 48 7.33 5.64 -8.37
C ASP A 48 6.13 5.14 -7.58
N MET A 49 6.09 3.85 -7.28
CA MET A 49 4.97 3.28 -6.55
C MET A 49 4.93 3.78 -5.12
N LEU A 50 6.08 3.94 -4.47
CA LEU A 50 6.13 4.52 -3.13
C LEU A 50 5.55 5.93 -3.12
N ARG A 51 5.91 6.73 -4.12
CA ARG A 51 5.38 8.09 -4.24
C ARG A 51 3.87 8.08 -4.46
N LYS A 52 3.39 7.24 -5.37
CA LYS A 52 1.97 7.15 -5.66
C LYS A 52 1.17 6.68 -4.45
N LEU A 53 1.72 5.72 -3.71
CA LEU A 53 1.10 5.23 -2.49
C LEU A 53 1.00 6.34 -1.44
N HIS A 54 2.09 7.06 -1.23
CA HIS A 54 2.11 8.15 -0.28
C HIS A 54 1.11 9.25 -0.66
N GLU A 55 1.10 9.65 -1.92
CA GLU A 55 0.20 10.69 -2.39
C GLU A 55 -1.27 10.25 -2.30
N GLY A 56 -1.55 8.99 -2.65
CA GLY A 56 -2.91 8.47 -2.59
C GLY A 56 -3.47 8.36 -1.19
N LEU A 57 -2.60 8.09 -0.21
CA LEU A 57 -3.02 7.92 1.18
C LEU A 57 -2.89 9.20 2.00
N ARG A 58 -2.35 10.26 1.42
CA ARG A 58 -2.12 11.51 2.12
C ARG A 58 -3.44 12.10 2.62
N GLY A 59 -3.45 12.47 3.87
CA GLY A 59 -4.62 13.09 4.48
C GLY A 59 -5.71 12.14 4.95
N LEU A 60 -5.54 10.84 4.73
CA LEU A 60 -6.55 9.85 5.11
C LEU A 60 -6.42 9.37 6.54
N ARG A 61 -5.37 9.79 7.25
CA ARG A 61 -5.13 9.39 8.65
C ARG A 61 -5.07 7.87 8.83
N VAL A 62 -4.44 7.21 7.87
CA VAL A 62 -4.18 5.78 7.96
C VAL A 62 -2.67 5.59 8.12
N GLN A 63 -2.28 4.73 9.03
CA GLN A 63 -0.88 4.35 9.18
C GLN A 63 -0.60 3.14 8.32
N TYR A 64 0.55 3.14 7.66
CA TYR A 64 0.92 2.00 6.85
C TYR A 64 2.42 1.75 6.93
N THR A 65 2.80 0.51 6.75
CA THR A 65 4.18 0.07 6.73
C THR A 65 4.45 -0.60 5.39
N VAL A 66 5.53 -0.20 4.74
CA VAL A 66 5.95 -0.80 3.48
C VAL A 66 7.17 -1.66 3.75
N THR A 67 7.12 -2.90 3.31
CA THR A 67 8.23 -3.83 3.44
C THR A 67 8.59 -4.34 2.06
N THR A 68 9.89 -4.31 1.75
CA THR A 68 10.41 -4.86 0.52
C THR A 68 11.07 -6.19 0.84
N LYS A 69 10.57 -7.25 0.23
CA LYS A 69 11.15 -8.58 0.39
C LYS A 69 11.59 -9.08 -0.97
N LYS A 70 12.71 -9.77 -0.97
CA LYS A 70 13.16 -10.48 -2.15
C LYS A 70 12.33 -11.74 -2.28
N GLU A 71 11.75 -11.93 -3.42
CA GLU A 71 10.92 -13.10 -3.71
C GLU A 71 11.76 -14.29 -4.17
#